data_16bdd5dda9d5d6ee69b3d3cd4bbd68b4
#
_entry.id   16bdd5dda9d5d6ee69b3d3cd4bbd68b4
#
_cell.length_a   1.000
_cell.length_b   1.000
_cell.length_c   1.000
_cell.angle_alpha   90.00
_cell.angle_beta   90.00
_cell.angle_gamma   90.00
#
_symmetry.space_group_name_H-M   'P 1'
#
loop_
_entity.id
_entity.type
_entity.pdbx_description
1 polymer ?
#
loop_
_entity_poly.entity_id
_entity_poly.type
_entity_poly.pdbx_seq_one_letter_code
_entity_poly.pdbx_strand_id
1 'polypeptide(L)'
;MAVPSAHEFHWQSLARLSSGRVYHSLAEVGGQLYMLGGCDAAGRPTSSLELYSPEVDQWVSLPPMPTARAGAAVAVLGKQLLVVGGVGKNQHPLKVVEVYNTEEGKWRKRCSLREELMGVAITVKDGRAFAVGGMGADLLPRSILQQYDLRKDVWALLPPMPTPRYDTSICLQGSKIYVAGGRQCKRSVKAFEVFDMDSRTWSSLPSLPCKRSYSGVLWDSTGRLCWLGGLRLGGIHQSSKFTKNVNIFDPSQGSWMRSEDTVSMKTKRADFAAAIIRGRMVVAGGLGHQPSVLDTVEAFHPEKRKWESLAPMATPRCSASTIVIRDRLLVVGGVNQIPSSAHEILYVKEEEIL
;
A
#
# COMPACT_ATOMS: atom_id res chain seq x y z
N MET A 1 -11.30 -23.64 -8.24
CA MET A 1 -11.75 -22.92 -9.46
C MET A 1 -10.53 -22.68 -10.32
N ALA A 2 -10.67 -22.76 -11.65
CA ALA A 2 -9.60 -22.46 -12.58
C ALA A 2 -9.20 -20.97 -12.49
N VAL A 3 -7.93 -20.68 -12.71
CA VAL A 3 -7.43 -19.31 -12.76
C VAL A 3 -7.96 -18.65 -14.03
N PRO A 4 -8.52 -17.42 -13.95
CA PRO A 4 -9.06 -16.75 -15.12
C PRO A 4 -7.98 -16.46 -16.17
N SER A 5 -8.35 -16.55 -17.46
CA SER A 5 -7.47 -16.19 -18.56
C SER A 5 -7.39 -14.67 -18.72
N ALA A 6 -6.35 -14.18 -19.42
CA ALA A 6 -6.09 -12.76 -19.55
C ALA A 6 -7.26 -11.99 -20.17
N HIS A 7 -7.99 -12.58 -21.12
CA HIS A 7 -9.10 -11.92 -21.79
C HIS A 7 -10.39 -11.82 -20.94
N GLU A 8 -10.46 -12.50 -19.81
CA GLU A 8 -11.59 -12.41 -18.87
C GLU A 8 -11.48 -11.20 -17.94
N PHE A 9 -10.33 -10.52 -17.91
CA PHE A 9 -10.13 -9.29 -17.14
C PHE A 9 -10.60 -8.08 -17.94
N HIS A 10 -11.39 -7.24 -17.28
CA HIS A 10 -11.93 -6.02 -17.87
C HIS A 10 -11.71 -4.82 -16.98
N TRP A 11 -11.45 -3.66 -17.59
CA TRP A 11 -11.43 -2.37 -16.92
C TRP A 11 -12.73 -1.62 -17.13
N GLN A 12 -13.14 -0.89 -16.11
CA GLN A 12 -14.23 0.06 -16.17
C GLN A 12 -13.79 1.36 -15.50
N SER A 13 -13.99 2.48 -16.19
CA SER A 13 -13.82 3.80 -15.59
C SER A 13 -15.04 4.12 -14.75
N LEU A 14 -14.80 4.54 -13.52
CA LEU A 14 -15.82 4.93 -12.55
C LEU A 14 -15.79 6.45 -12.36
N ALA A 15 -16.74 6.99 -11.58
CA ALA A 15 -16.82 8.41 -11.30
C ALA A 15 -15.47 8.96 -10.86
N ARG A 16 -15.05 10.05 -11.49
CA ARG A 16 -13.80 10.74 -11.17
C ARG A 16 -13.87 11.36 -9.78
N LEU A 17 -12.72 11.51 -9.16
CA LEU A 17 -12.58 12.27 -7.93
C LEU A 17 -12.98 13.73 -8.18
N SER A 18 -13.48 14.40 -7.15
CA SER A 18 -13.84 15.84 -7.21
C SER A 18 -12.62 16.72 -7.55
N SER A 19 -11.43 16.27 -7.15
CA SER A 19 -10.16 16.89 -7.51
C SER A 19 -9.08 15.81 -7.62
N GLY A 20 -8.08 16.04 -8.48
CA GLY A 20 -6.92 15.16 -8.56
C GLY A 20 -6.14 15.14 -7.25
N ARG A 21 -5.68 13.96 -6.86
CA ARG A 21 -4.92 13.81 -5.61
C ARG A 21 -3.94 12.65 -5.65
N VAL A 22 -2.95 12.75 -4.79
CA VAL A 22 -1.92 11.76 -4.57
C VAL A 22 -1.64 11.67 -3.06
N TYR A 23 -1.09 10.55 -2.61
CA TYR A 23 -0.81 10.27 -1.20
C TYR A 23 -2.05 10.30 -0.30
N HIS A 24 -3.21 10.03 -0.90
CA HIS A 24 -4.45 9.79 -0.19
C HIS A 24 -4.49 8.34 0.29
N SER A 25 -5.29 8.10 1.33
CA SER A 25 -5.46 6.77 1.90
C SER A 25 -6.82 6.20 1.50
N LEU A 26 -6.88 4.90 1.30
CA LEU A 26 -8.12 4.16 1.04
C LEU A 26 -8.40 3.21 2.18
N ALA A 27 -9.67 3.00 2.46
CA ALA A 27 -10.13 2.01 3.43
C ALA A 27 -11.44 1.39 2.96
N GLU A 28 -11.66 0.13 3.35
CA GLU A 28 -12.90 -0.58 3.07
C GLU A 28 -13.57 -0.93 4.39
N VAL A 29 -14.86 -0.58 4.50
CA VAL A 29 -15.69 -0.94 5.63
C VAL A 29 -17.04 -1.44 5.10
N GLY A 30 -17.37 -2.69 5.38
CA GLY A 30 -18.64 -3.28 4.97
C GLY A 30 -18.84 -3.31 3.44
N GLY A 31 -17.77 -3.46 2.67
CA GLY A 31 -17.80 -3.45 1.21
C GLY A 31 -17.82 -2.04 0.59
N GLN A 32 -17.76 -0.99 1.39
CA GLN A 32 -17.76 0.41 0.95
C GLN A 32 -16.35 0.98 0.93
N LEU A 33 -16.07 1.82 -0.08
CA LEU A 33 -14.77 2.47 -0.27
C LEU A 33 -14.78 3.88 0.31
N TYR A 34 -13.86 4.13 1.25
CA TYR A 34 -13.58 5.44 1.81
C TYR A 34 -12.24 5.96 1.31
N MET A 35 -12.19 7.25 0.99
CA MET A 35 -10.96 7.93 0.58
C MET A 35 -10.71 9.12 1.50
N LEU A 36 -9.47 9.20 2.02
CA LEU A 36 -9.08 10.17 3.05
C LEU A 36 -7.86 10.97 2.62
N GLY A 37 -7.92 12.27 2.77
CA GLY A 37 -6.78 13.16 2.68
C GLY A 37 -6.07 13.15 1.34
N GLY A 38 -4.76 13.26 1.39
CA GLY A 38 -3.88 13.36 0.22
C GLY A 38 -3.46 14.78 -0.09
N CYS A 39 -2.73 14.94 -1.19
CA CYS A 39 -2.26 16.25 -1.68
C CYS A 39 -3.00 16.65 -2.96
N ASP A 40 -3.28 17.94 -3.09
CA ASP A 40 -3.75 18.56 -4.32
C ASP A 40 -2.61 18.92 -5.29
N ALA A 41 -2.93 19.56 -6.40
CA ALA A 41 -1.95 19.96 -7.43
C ALA A 41 -0.93 20.99 -6.93
N ALA A 42 -1.23 21.73 -5.87
CA ALA A 42 -0.31 22.68 -5.23
C ALA A 42 0.56 22.03 -4.13
N GLY A 43 0.43 20.71 -3.94
CA GLY A 43 1.14 19.97 -2.90
C GLY A 43 0.57 20.20 -1.50
N ARG A 44 -0.63 20.73 -1.38
CA ARG A 44 -1.28 21.02 -0.10
C ARG A 44 -2.07 19.82 0.38
N PRO A 45 -1.84 19.35 1.62
CA PRO A 45 -2.67 18.31 2.22
C PRO A 45 -4.13 18.74 2.36
N THR A 46 -5.04 17.80 2.15
CA THR A 46 -6.48 17.99 2.28
C THR A 46 -7.02 17.24 3.50
N SER A 47 -8.14 17.71 4.02
CA SER A 47 -8.88 17.08 5.12
C SER A 47 -10.09 16.25 4.65
N SER A 48 -10.28 16.09 3.35
CA SER A 48 -11.49 15.46 2.82
C SER A 48 -11.63 13.99 3.23
N LEU A 49 -12.89 13.60 3.49
CA LEU A 49 -13.32 12.22 3.58
C LEU A 49 -14.46 12.02 2.59
N GLU A 50 -14.33 11.07 1.70
CA GLU A 50 -15.32 10.78 0.68
C GLU A 50 -15.64 9.30 0.63
N LEU A 51 -16.92 9.01 0.41
CA LEU A 51 -17.45 7.66 0.25
C LEU A 51 -17.88 7.45 -1.20
N TYR A 52 -17.42 6.37 -1.81
CA TYR A 52 -17.87 5.98 -3.13
C TYR A 52 -19.16 5.18 -3.04
N SER A 53 -20.19 5.64 -3.76
CA SER A 53 -21.46 4.95 -3.88
C SER A 53 -21.55 4.27 -5.26
N PRO A 54 -21.41 2.93 -5.32
CA PRO A 54 -21.41 2.22 -6.60
C PRO A 54 -22.79 2.18 -7.27
N GLU A 55 -23.88 2.29 -6.50
CA GLU A 55 -25.24 2.21 -7.04
C GLU A 55 -25.56 3.38 -7.96
N VAL A 56 -25.01 4.56 -7.64
CA VAL A 56 -25.21 5.79 -8.43
C VAL A 56 -23.93 6.25 -9.11
N ASP A 57 -22.82 5.52 -8.95
CA ASP A 57 -21.50 5.86 -9.47
C ASP A 57 -21.12 7.31 -9.13
N GLN A 58 -21.09 7.62 -7.83
CA GLN A 58 -20.76 8.96 -7.32
C GLN A 58 -19.93 8.90 -6.05
N TRP A 59 -19.09 9.92 -5.86
CA TRP A 59 -18.42 10.20 -4.60
C TRP A 59 -19.30 11.12 -3.75
N VAL A 60 -19.49 10.73 -2.49
CA VAL A 60 -20.28 11.50 -1.51
C VAL A 60 -19.32 12.06 -0.48
N SER A 61 -19.35 13.38 -0.27
CA SER A 61 -18.56 14.02 0.76
C SER A 61 -19.14 13.71 2.14
N LEU A 62 -18.29 13.29 3.04
CA LEU A 62 -18.58 13.08 4.46
C LEU A 62 -17.90 14.16 5.30
N PRO A 63 -18.18 14.24 6.60
CA PRO A 63 -17.53 15.22 7.46
C PRO A 63 -16.01 15.13 7.33
N PRO A 64 -15.31 16.24 7.08
CA PRO A 64 -13.86 16.23 6.87
C PRO A 64 -13.10 15.89 8.14
N MET A 65 -11.88 15.36 7.99
CA MET A 65 -10.97 15.16 9.12
C MET A 65 -10.72 16.50 9.83
N PRO A 66 -10.61 16.50 11.16
CA PRO A 66 -10.20 17.73 11.88
C PRO A 66 -8.81 18.23 11.45
N THR A 67 -7.93 17.34 11.01
CA THR A 67 -6.57 17.68 10.59
C THR A 67 -6.33 17.28 9.14
N ALA A 68 -5.99 18.25 8.28
CA ALA A 68 -5.58 17.97 6.91
C ALA A 68 -4.25 17.22 6.89
N ARG A 69 -4.17 16.16 6.10
CA ARG A 69 -2.95 15.34 6.02
C ARG A 69 -2.83 14.53 4.73
N ALA A 70 -1.58 14.25 4.37
CA ALA A 70 -1.23 13.36 3.29
C ALA A 70 -0.33 12.24 3.81
N GLY A 71 -0.33 11.09 3.14
CA GLY A 71 0.53 9.97 3.54
C GLY A 71 0.23 9.42 4.93
N ALA A 72 -1.00 9.57 5.42
CA ALA A 72 -1.39 9.02 6.71
C ALA A 72 -1.48 7.50 6.66
N ALA A 73 -1.16 6.84 7.77
CA ALA A 73 -1.49 5.44 7.96
C ALA A 73 -2.95 5.32 8.39
N VAL A 74 -3.68 4.42 7.74
CA VAL A 74 -5.10 4.19 8.03
C VAL A 74 -5.33 2.71 8.33
N ALA A 75 -6.06 2.47 9.41
CA ALA A 75 -6.46 1.13 9.83
C ALA A 75 -7.95 1.09 10.07
N VAL A 76 -8.56 -0.07 9.81
CA VAL A 76 -9.98 -0.30 10.08
C VAL A 76 -10.10 -1.14 11.36
N LEU A 77 -10.73 -0.54 12.38
CA LEU A 77 -11.04 -1.20 13.65
C LEU A 77 -12.54 -1.34 13.79
N GLY A 78 -13.06 -2.53 13.50
CA GLY A 78 -14.51 -2.75 13.41
C GLY A 78 -15.11 -1.88 12.30
N LYS A 79 -15.98 -0.95 12.67
CA LYS A 79 -16.60 0.02 11.73
C LYS A 79 -16.01 1.42 11.88
N GLN A 80 -14.81 1.53 12.39
CA GLN A 80 -14.14 2.80 12.61
C GLN A 80 -12.82 2.89 11.81
N LEU A 81 -12.58 4.07 11.28
CA LEU A 81 -11.36 4.40 10.56
C LEU A 81 -10.39 5.10 11.52
N LEU A 82 -9.27 4.47 11.79
CA LEU A 82 -8.17 5.03 12.59
C LEU A 82 -7.17 5.69 11.64
N VAL A 83 -6.90 6.98 11.83
CA VAL A 83 -5.99 7.76 10.99
C VAL A 83 -4.82 8.22 11.85
N VAL A 84 -3.61 7.85 11.46
CA VAL A 84 -2.41 7.98 12.27
C VAL A 84 -1.31 8.73 11.49
N GLY A 85 -0.79 9.79 12.07
CA GLY A 85 0.38 10.48 11.56
C GLY A 85 0.19 11.08 10.17
N GLY A 86 1.23 10.99 9.36
CA GLY A 86 1.29 11.60 8.03
C GLY A 86 1.90 13.00 8.06
N VAL A 87 1.67 13.77 7.00
CA VAL A 87 2.21 15.11 6.81
C VAL A 87 1.09 16.13 6.78
N GLY A 88 1.20 17.17 7.60
CA GLY A 88 0.22 18.25 7.71
C GLY A 88 0.49 19.43 6.79
N LYS A 89 -0.33 20.48 6.92
CA LYS A 89 -0.28 21.69 6.09
C LYS A 89 1.08 22.40 6.09
N ASN A 90 1.83 22.29 7.17
CA ASN A 90 3.16 22.91 7.31
C ASN A 90 4.29 22.03 6.77
N GLN A 91 3.98 20.95 6.07
CA GLN A 91 4.95 19.99 5.55
C GLN A 91 5.75 19.28 6.66
N HIS A 92 5.20 19.22 7.86
CA HIS A 92 5.80 18.52 9.00
C HIS A 92 5.04 17.22 9.33
N PRO A 93 5.74 16.20 9.86
CA PRO A 93 5.08 15.01 10.37
C PRO A 93 4.09 15.34 11.49
N LEU A 94 3.09 14.52 11.62
CA LEU A 94 2.01 14.67 12.60
C LEU A 94 2.06 13.55 13.65
N LYS A 95 1.70 13.89 14.90
CA LYS A 95 1.42 12.91 15.94
C LYS A 95 -0.08 12.71 16.16
N VAL A 96 -0.90 13.44 15.45
CA VAL A 96 -2.35 13.45 15.62
C VAL A 96 -2.96 12.12 15.20
N VAL A 97 -3.84 11.61 16.06
CA VAL A 97 -4.63 10.40 15.83
C VAL A 97 -6.10 10.76 15.89
N GLU A 98 -6.83 10.44 14.84
CA GLU A 98 -8.25 10.72 14.70
C GLU A 98 -8.99 9.47 14.27
N VAL A 99 -10.23 9.31 14.74
CA VAL A 99 -11.06 8.16 14.42
C VAL A 99 -12.40 8.64 13.87
N TYR A 100 -12.78 8.08 12.74
CA TYR A 100 -14.11 8.28 12.16
C TYR A 100 -14.97 7.04 12.42
N ASN A 101 -16.09 7.24 13.10
CA ASN A 101 -17.09 6.20 13.29
C ASN A 101 -18.05 6.21 12.11
N THR A 102 -18.05 5.17 11.29
CA THR A 102 -18.87 5.10 10.07
C THR A 102 -20.36 4.97 10.35
N GLU A 103 -20.76 4.50 11.52
CA GLU A 103 -22.17 4.40 11.92
C GLU A 103 -22.70 5.72 12.46
N GLU A 104 -21.92 6.42 13.29
CA GLU A 104 -22.31 7.70 13.87
C GLU A 104 -22.07 8.88 12.92
N GLY A 105 -21.18 8.72 11.93
CA GLY A 105 -20.80 9.79 11.01
C GLY A 105 -19.99 10.90 11.67
N LYS A 106 -19.19 10.59 12.67
CA LYS A 106 -18.48 11.59 13.49
C LYS A 106 -16.99 11.26 13.64
N TRP A 107 -16.18 12.32 13.65
CA TRP A 107 -14.78 12.30 13.98
C TRP A 107 -14.54 12.51 15.47
N ARG A 108 -13.56 11.79 16.02
CA ARG A 108 -13.09 12.01 17.39
C ARG A 108 -11.58 12.03 17.41
N LYS A 109 -11.01 13.00 18.10
CA LYS A 109 -9.57 13.02 18.40
C LYS A 109 -9.29 11.96 19.47
N ARG A 110 -8.25 11.19 19.25
CA ARG A 110 -7.82 10.12 20.15
C ARG A 110 -6.40 10.38 20.67
N CYS A 111 -5.92 9.51 21.54
CA CYS A 111 -4.58 9.61 22.10
C CYS A 111 -3.55 9.73 20.98
N SER A 112 -2.77 10.80 20.97
CA SER A 112 -1.75 11.05 19.97
C SER A 112 -0.60 10.07 20.09
N LEU A 113 0.16 9.91 19.00
CA LEU A 113 1.48 9.28 19.04
C LEU A 113 2.39 10.02 20.02
N ARG A 114 3.41 9.37 20.50
CA ARG A 114 4.41 10.01 21.40
C ARG A 114 5.25 11.05 20.70
N GLU A 115 5.43 10.90 19.38
CA GLU A 115 6.15 11.87 18.55
C GLU A 115 5.49 11.96 17.16
N GLU A 116 5.80 13.03 16.45
CA GLU A 116 5.37 13.24 15.07
C GLU A 116 6.05 12.19 14.17
N LEU A 117 5.27 11.48 13.37
CA LEU A 117 5.76 10.44 12.45
C LEU A 117 5.08 10.52 11.09
N MET A 118 5.87 10.37 10.04
CA MET A 118 5.40 10.13 8.68
C MET A 118 5.97 8.81 8.15
N GLY A 119 5.33 8.24 7.13
CA GLY A 119 5.80 6.97 6.55
C GLY A 119 5.63 5.78 7.49
N VAL A 120 4.66 5.82 8.38
CA VAL A 120 4.32 4.73 9.28
C VAL A 120 3.60 3.64 8.51
N ALA A 121 3.99 2.38 8.73
CA ALA A 121 3.25 1.22 8.27
C ALA A 121 2.32 0.73 9.39
N ILE A 122 1.11 0.29 9.04
CA ILE A 122 0.12 -0.12 10.03
C ILE A 122 -0.58 -1.41 9.62
N THR A 123 -0.88 -2.25 10.59
CA THR A 123 -1.71 -3.44 10.41
C THR A 123 -2.62 -3.63 11.61
N VAL A 124 -3.61 -4.50 11.47
CA VAL A 124 -4.62 -4.75 12.52
C VAL A 124 -4.69 -6.24 12.81
N LYS A 125 -4.74 -6.56 14.10
CA LYS A 125 -5.05 -7.91 14.57
C LYS A 125 -5.83 -7.84 15.88
N ASP A 126 -6.89 -8.63 15.98
CA ASP A 126 -7.72 -8.78 17.19
C ASP A 126 -8.20 -7.44 17.77
N GLY A 127 -8.66 -6.54 16.88
CA GLY A 127 -9.19 -5.23 17.25
C GLY A 127 -8.16 -4.22 17.71
N ARG A 128 -6.87 -4.47 17.49
CA ARG A 128 -5.76 -3.58 17.82
C ARG A 128 -4.97 -3.21 16.59
N ALA A 129 -4.48 -1.98 16.55
CA ALA A 129 -3.62 -1.50 15.47
C ALA A 129 -2.15 -1.56 15.90
N PHE A 130 -1.29 -1.97 14.97
CA PHE A 130 0.16 -2.06 15.16
C PHE A 130 0.82 -1.11 14.16
N ALA A 131 1.46 -0.07 14.66
CA ALA A 131 2.15 0.93 13.87
C ALA A 131 3.66 0.71 13.96
N VAL A 132 4.32 0.64 12.80
CA VAL A 132 5.71 0.23 12.67
C VAL A 132 6.53 1.34 12.03
N GLY A 133 7.61 1.72 12.68
CA GLY A 133 8.59 2.65 12.16
C GLY A 133 8.04 4.05 11.89
N GLY A 134 8.56 4.66 10.87
CA GLY A 134 8.25 6.02 10.47
C GLY A 134 9.49 6.90 10.50
N MET A 135 9.31 8.15 10.05
CA MET A 135 10.34 9.20 10.08
C MET A 135 9.88 10.33 10.99
N GLY A 136 10.72 10.75 11.92
CA GLY A 136 10.43 11.83 12.84
C GLY A 136 10.61 13.22 12.22
N ALA A 137 10.30 14.27 13.02
CA ALA A 137 10.47 15.66 12.61
C ALA A 137 11.94 16.05 12.35
N ASP A 138 12.87 15.30 12.92
CA ASP A 138 14.32 15.43 12.67
C ASP A 138 14.78 14.78 11.36
N LEU A 139 13.86 14.23 10.57
CA LEU A 139 14.09 13.51 9.31
C LEU A 139 14.86 12.19 9.48
N LEU A 140 14.91 11.65 10.69
CA LEU A 140 15.58 10.38 10.98
C LEU A 140 14.57 9.24 11.08
N PRO A 141 14.94 8.03 10.63
CA PRO A 141 14.08 6.86 10.72
C PRO A 141 13.94 6.38 12.15
N ARG A 142 12.82 5.69 12.43
CA ARG A 142 12.50 5.13 13.74
C ARG A 142 12.40 3.61 13.71
N SER A 143 12.72 3.01 14.87
CA SER A 143 12.56 1.56 15.11
C SER A 143 11.28 1.21 15.85
N ILE A 144 10.47 2.19 16.17
CA ILE A 144 9.34 2.04 17.09
C ILE A 144 8.31 1.04 16.55
N LEU A 145 7.86 0.14 17.42
CA LEU A 145 6.64 -0.65 17.22
C LEU A 145 5.69 -0.29 18.36
N GLN A 146 4.50 0.15 18.03
CA GLN A 146 3.50 0.57 19.02
C GLN A 146 2.13 0.00 18.68
N GLN A 147 1.38 -0.31 19.71
CA GLN A 147 0.07 -0.94 19.64
C GLN A 147 -0.99 0.01 20.18
N TYR A 148 -2.05 0.20 19.43
CA TYR A 148 -3.19 1.02 19.84
C TYR A 148 -4.37 0.15 20.23
N ASP A 149 -4.90 0.41 21.41
CA ASP A 149 -6.16 -0.17 21.91
C ASP A 149 -7.23 0.93 21.87
N LEU A 150 -8.20 0.77 20.97
CA LEU A 150 -9.26 1.76 20.79
C LEU A 150 -10.17 1.89 22.02
N ARG A 151 -10.44 0.79 22.70
CA ARG A 151 -11.33 0.80 23.89
C ARG A 151 -10.74 1.58 25.05
N LYS A 152 -9.43 1.42 25.26
CA LYS A 152 -8.68 2.09 26.34
C LYS A 152 -8.13 3.44 25.90
N ASP A 153 -8.11 3.73 24.60
CA ASP A 153 -7.51 4.92 24.00
C ASP A 153 -6.05 5.12 24.45
N VAL A 154 -5.25 4.07 24.34
CA VAL A 154 -3.83 4.08 24.72
C VAL A 154 -2.95 3.47 23.66
N TRP A 155 -1.75 4.07 23.51
CA TRP A 155 -0.63 3.49 22.77
C TRP A 155 0.31 2.78 23.74
N ALA A 156 0.63 1.52 23.47
CA ALA A 156 1.62 0.76 24.22
C ALA A 156 2.85 0.50 23.34
N LEU A 157 4.04 0.65 23.91
CA LEU A 157 5.27 0.30 23.22
C LEU A 157 5.49 -1.22 23.28
N LEU A 158 5.87 -1.76 22.15
CA LEU A 158 6.36 -3.13 21.99
C LEU A 158 7.87 -3.09 21.71
N PRO A 159 8.57 -4.23 21.75
CA PRO A 159 9.99 -4.25 21.42
C PRO A 159 10.29 -3.61 20.07
N PRO A 160 11.31 -2.73 19.97
CA PRO A 160 11.61 -2.03 18.76
C PRO A 160 12.19 -2.93 17.68
N MET A 161 11.98 -2.56 16.39
CA MET A 161 12.63 -3.23 15.26
C MET A 161 14.16 -3.15 15.40
N PRO A 162 14.87 -4.18 14.92
CA PRO A 162 16.34 -4.10 14.84
C PRO A 162 16.85 -2.99 13.93
N THR A 163 16.14 -2.71 12.81
CA THR A 163 16.57 -1.73 11.82
C THR A 163 15.57 -0.58 11.74
N PRO A 164 15.95 0.66 12.11
CA PRO A 164 15.06 1.81 11.98
C PRO A 164 14.79 2.13 10.51
N ARG A 165 13.53 2.44 10.18
CA ARG A 165 13.12 2.71 8.79
C ARG A 165 11.69 3.25 8.70
N TYR A 166 11.38 3.81 7.54
CA TYR A 166 10.06 4.31 7.18
C TYR A 166 9.68 3.84 5.77
N ASP A 167 8.42 4.00 5.39
CA ASP A 167 7.87 3.52 4.12
C ASP A 167 8.14 2.03 3.89
N THR A 168 8.05 1.23 4.94
CA THR A 168 8.24 -0.21 4.87
C THR A 168 7.02 -0.90 4.27
N SER A 169 7.26 -2.04 3.65
CA SER A 169 6.19 -2.98 3.33
C SER A 169 5.93 -3.88 4.53
N ILE A 170 4.69 -3.89 4.98
CA ILE A 170 4.26 -4.65 6.15
C ILE A 170 3.21 -5.67 5.75
N CYS A 171 3.28 -6.85 6.31
CA CYS A 171 2.26 -7.88 6.12
C CYS A 171 2.06 -8.71 7.38
N LEU A 172 0.81 -8.95 7.72
CA LEU A 172 0.41 -9.82 8.81
C LEU A 172 0.11 -11.22 8.28
N GLN A 173 0.78 -12.21 8.85
CA GLN A 173 0.51 -13.63 8.59
C GLN A 173 0.36 -14.35 9.94
N GLY A 174 -0.87 -14.80 10.26
CA GLY A 174 -1.16 -15.37 11.58
C GLY A 174 -0.90 -14.37 12.69
N SER A 175 0.01 -14.70 13.59
CA SER A 175 0.45 -13.84 14.71
C SER A 175 1.81 -13.17 14.44
N LYS A 176 2.26 -13.13 13.18
CA LYS A 176 3.56 -12.57 12.81
C LYS A 176 3.41 -11.36 11.91
N ILE A 177 4.15 -10.31 12.23
CA ILE A 177 4.24 -9.10 11.39
C ILE A 177 5.58 -9.15 10.65
N TYR A 178 5.50 -9.30 9.32
CA TYR A 178 6.67 -9.25 8.43
C TYR A 178 6.89 -7.81 7.97
N VAL A 179 8.11 -7.33 8.09
CA VAL A 179 8.50 -5.96 7.70
C VAL A 179 9.65 -6.05 6.72
N ALA A 180 9.42 -5.61 5.50
CA ALA A 180 10.37 -5.75 4.40
C ALA A 180 10.78 -4.38 3.84
N GLY A 181 12.07 -4.16 3.69
CA GLY A 181 12.63 -3.00 3.02
C GLY A 181 12.31 -1.68 3.72
N GLY A 182 11.94 -0.69 2.91
CA GLY A 182 11.75 0.67 3.36
C GLY A 182 12.98 1.55 3.12
N ARG A 183 13.05 2.65 3.84
CA ARG A 183 14.05 3.69 3.58
C ARG A 183 14.71 4.16 4.87
N GLN A 184 15.97 4.56 4.73
CA GLN A 184 16.74 5.30 5.74
C GLN A 184 17.40 6.46 5.04
N CYS A 185 17.17 7.70 5.50
CA CYS A 185 17.83 8.90 4.98
C CYS A 185 17.92 8.92 3.44
N LYS A 186 16.80 8.71 2.75
CA LYS A 186 16.69 8.63 1.28
C LYS A 186 17.32 7.38 0.63
N ARG A 187 17.81 6.42 1.41
CA ARG A 187 18.37 5.18 0.90
C ARG A 187 17.40 4.02 1.11
N SER A 188 17.32 3.13 0.13
CA SER A 188 16.60 1.87 0.27
C SER A 188 17.38 0.92 1.18
N VAL A 189 16.68 0.15 2.01
CA VAL A 189 17.29 -0.85 2.89
C VAL A 189 16.89 -2.26 2.48
N LYS A 190 17.76 -3.22 2.78
CA LYS A 190 17.51 -4.65 2.51
C LYS A 190 16.98 -5.41 3.72
N ALA A 191 16.77 -4.74 4.83
CA ALA A 191 16.34 -5.38 6.06
C ALA A 191 15.00 -6.10 5.86
N PHE A 192 14.94 -7.32 6.35
CA PHE A 192 13.73 -8.13 6.37
C PHE A 192 13.63 -8.77 7.74
N GLU A 193 12.60 -8.38 8.48
CA GLU A 193 12.46 -8.74 9.89
C GLU A 193 11.03 -9.17 10.18
N VAL A 194 10.87 -10.01 11.17
CA VAL A 194 9.56 -10.48 11.61
C VAL A 194 9.39 -10.31 13.11
N PHE A 195 8.26 -9.77 13.49
CA PHE A 195 7.82 -9.70 14.89
C PHE A 195 6.82 -10.80 15.17
N ASP A 196 7.12 -11.64 16.14
CA ASP A 196 6.21 -12.65 16.63
C ASP A 196 5.42 -12.09 17.82
N MET A 197 4.11 -11.94 17.64
CA MET A 197 3.24 -11.38 18.68
C MET A 197 3.13 -12.29 19.91
N ASP A 198 3.25 -13.60 19.74
CA ASP A 198 3.12 -14.56 20.84
C ASP A 198 4.34 -14.53 21.74
N SER A 199 5.53 -14.57 21.17
CA SER A 199 6.79 -14.47 21.93
C SER A 199 7.21 -13.04 22.24
N ARG A 200 6.64 -12.04 21.52
CA ARG A 200 6.98 -10.61 21.61
C ARG A 200 8.45 -10.34 21.27
N THR A 201 8.96 -11.04 20.29
CA THR A 201 10.37 -10.95 19.87
C THR A 201 10.48 -10.68 18.37
N TRP A 202 11.54 -9.96 17.99
CA TRP A 202 11.96 -9.77 16.62
C TRP A 202 12.98 -10.82 16.19
N SER A 203 12.88 -11.26 14.96
CA SER A 203 13.90 -12.09 14.30
C SER A 203 14.28 -11.48 12.97
N SER A 204 15.55 -11.53 12.61
CA SER A 204 16.04 -11.16 11.31
C SER A 204 15.87 -12.32 10.33
N LEU A 205 15.34 -12.04 9.18
CA LEU A 205 15.21 -12.97 8.07
C LEU A 205 16.31 -12.69 7.03
N PRO A 206 16.57 -13.60 6.08
CA PRO A 206 17.51 -13.31 5.01
C PRO A 206 17.17 -12.01 4.29
N SER A 207 18.17 -11.14 4.17
CA SER A 207 17.99 -9.82 3.55
C SER A 207 17.38 -9.91 2.17
N LEU A 208 16.66 -8.87 1.77
CA LEU A 208 16.14 -8.73 0.41
C LEU A 208 17.31 -8.84 -0.59
N PRO A 209 17.10 -9.49 -1.73
CA PRO A 209 18.19 -9.77 -2.71
C PRO A 209 18.88 -8.52 -3.24
N CYS A 210 18.17 -7.39 -3.30
CA CYS A 210 18.78 -6.12 -3.70
C CYS A 210 18.04 -4.94 -3.08
N LYS A 211 18.70 -3.79 -3.03
CA LYS A 211 18.11 -2.53 -2.57
C LYS A 211 17.21 -1.96 -3.66
N ARG A 212 15.91 -1.95 -3.41
CA ARG A 212 14.91 -1.39 -4.32
C ARG A 212 13.87 -0.61 -3.55
N SER A 213 13.42 0.51 -4.13
CA SER A 213 12.29 1.29 -3.65
C SER A 213 11.12 1.17 -4.61
N TYR A 214 9.93 1.48 -4.14
CA TYR A 214 8.72 1.54 -4.94
C TYR A 214 8.38 0.21 -5.65
N SER A 215 8.69 -0.89 -4.97
CA SER A 215 8.33 -2.25 -5.42
C SER A 215 6.90 -2.60 -5.01
N GLY A 216 6.28 -3.52 -5.74
CA GLY A 216 5.08 -4.18 -5.28
C GLY A 216 5.43 -5.34 -4.34
N VAL A 217 4.65 -5.49 -3.28
CA VAL A 217 4.84 -6.59 -2.32
C VAL A 217 3.50 -7.28 -2.10
N LEU A 218 3.44 -8.56 -2.42
CA LEU A 218 2.22 -9.36 -2.32
C LEU A 218 2.50 -10.69 -1.62
N TRP A 219 1.52 -11.17 -0.86
CA TRP A 219 1.48 -12.56 -0.41
C TRP A 219 0.60 -13.37 -1.36
N ASP A 220 1.16 -14.42 -1.93
CA ASP A 220 0.40 -15.30 -2.81
C ASP A 220 -0.46 -16.30 -2.03
N SER A 221 -1.31 -17.05 -2.74
CA SER A 221 -2.21 -18.04 -2.15
C SER A 221 -1.48 -19.23 -1.50
N THR A 222 -0.20 -19.39 -1.77
CA THR A 222 0.63 -20.46 -1.20
C THR A 222 1.35 -20.01 0.08
N GLY A 223 1.15 -18.77 0.53
CA GLY A 223 1.81 -18.20 1.71
C GLY A 223 3.22 -17.69 1.47
N ARG A 224 3.61 -17.45 0.22
CA ARG A 224 4.91 -16.90 -0.15
C ARG A 224 4.83 -15.40 -0.34
N LEU A 225 5.91 -14.70 0.03
CA LEU A 225 6.06 -13.26 -0.21
C LEU A 225 6.67 -13.03 -1.59
N CYS A 226 5.93 -12.30 -2.43
CA CYS A 226 6.40 -11.91 -3.76
C CYS A 226 6.78 -10.44 -3.76
N TRP A 227 8.02 -10.15 -4.15
CA TRP A 227 8.55 -8.80 -4.25
C TRP A 227 8.82 -8.46 -5.70
N LEU A 228 8.08 -7.46 -6.22
CA LEU A 228 7.92 -7.20 -7.65
C LEU A 228 8.55 -5.87 -8.04
N GLY A 229 9.39 -5.87 -9.06
CA GLY A 229 9.88 -4.66 -9.71
C GLY A 229 10.54 -3.65 -8.77
N GLY A 230 10.36 -2.40 -9.09
CA GLY A 230 10.87 -1.27 -8.31
C GLY A 230 12.03 -0.55 -8.97
N LEU A 231 12.56 0.43 -8.24
CA LEU A 231 13.67 1.27 -8.65
C LEU A 231 14.88 0.99 -7.78
N ARG A 232 15.95 0.56 -8.39
CA ARG A 232 17.27 0.47 -7.77
C ARG A 232 17.96 1.81 -7.94
N LEU A 233 18.13 2.53 -6.83
CA LEU A 233 18.82 3.81 -6.85
C LEU A 233 20.31 3.61 -7.15
N GLY A 234 20.83 4.39 -8.05
CA GLY A 234 22.26 4.41 -8.39
C GLY A 234 23.08 5.07 -7.30
N GLY A 235 24.38 4.71 -7.24
CA GLY A 235 25.38 5.41 -6.44
C GLY A 235 25.93 6.65 -7.17
N ILE A 236 26.99 7.23 -6.61
CA ILE A 236 27.64 8.46 -7.14
C ILE A 236 28.05 8.33 -8.62
N HIS A 237 28.32 7.10 -9.08
CA HIS A 237 28.77 6.82 -10.45
C HIS A 237 27.84 5.86 -11.22
N GLN A 238 26.63 5.58 -10.70
CA GLN A 238 25.70 4.65 -11.34
C GLN A 238 24.33 5.31 -11.46
N SER A 239 23.74 5.20 -12.66
CA SER A 239 22.34 5.63 -12.89
C SER A 239 21.36 4.74 -12.15
N SER A 240 20.23 5.31 -11.74
CA SER A 240 19.10 4.55 -11.23
C SER A 240 18.54 3.62 -12.30
N LYS A 241 18.15 2.39 -11.90
CA LYS A 241 17.65 1.37 -12.82
C LYS A 241 16.31 0.82 -12.36
N PHE A 242 15.34 0.88 -13.25
CA PHE A 242 14.09 0.16 -13.09
C PHE A 242 14.31 -1.33 -13.33
N THR A 243 13.57 -2.16 -12.62
CA THR A 243 13.66 -3.61 -12.74
C THR A 243 12.30 -4.24 -12.99
N LYS A 244 12.31 -5.40 -13.62
CA LYS A 244 11.16 -6.28 -13.80
C LYS A 244 11.29 -7.57 -13.00
N ASN A 245 12.32 -7.68 -12.17
CA ASN A 245 12.61 -8.88 -11.41
C ASN A 245 11.53 -9.16 -10.38
N VAL A 246 11.28 -10.45 -10.17
CA VAL A 246 10.41 -10.96 -9.13
C VAL A 246 11.26 -11.81 -8.19
N ASN A 247 11.21 -11.49 -6.90
CA ASN A 247 11.87 -12.28 -5.87
C ASN A 247 10.79 -12.87 -4.95
N ILE A 248 10.92 -14.15 -4.61
CA ILE A 248 9.94 -14.87 -3.81
C ILE A 248 10.61 -15.43 -2.58
N PHE A 249 10.05 -15.10 -1.41
CA PHE A 249 10.46 -15.64 -0.12
C PHE A 249 9.47 -16.71 0.32
N ASP A 250 10.02 -17.88 0.66
CA ASP A 250 9.22 -18.99 1.20
C ASP A 250 9.40 -19.07 2.72
N PRO A 251 8.38 -18.67 3.52
CA PRO A 251 8.48 -18.71 4.97
C PRO A 251 8.69 -20.12 5.54
N SER A 252 8.18 -21.16 4.84
CA SER A 252 8.33 -22.55 5.29
C SER A 252 9.77 -23.02 5.21
N GLN A 253 10.54 -22.51 4.25
CA GLN A 253 11.97 -22.81 4.09
C GLN A 253 12.87 -21.73 4.71
N GLY A 254 12.31 -20.56 5.04
CA GLY A 254 13.06 -19.44 5.59
C GLY A 254 14.07 -18.85 4.62
N SER A 255 13.85 -18.96 3.32
CA SER A 255 14.79 -18.52 2.30
C SER A 255 14.13 -17.94 1.06
N TRP A 256 14.89 -17.10 0.33
CA TRP A 256 14.54 -16.62 -0.99
C TRP A 256 14.72 -17.71 -2.03
N MET A 257 13.77 -17.81 -2.94
CA MET A 257 13.91 -18.69 -4.11
C MET A 257 15.05 -18.20 -5.01
N ARG A 258 15.66 -19.12 -5.75
CA ARG A 258 16.68 -18.77 -6.74
C ARG A 258 16.05 -17.93 -7.86
N SER A 259 16.82 -17.00 -8.42
CA SER A 259 16.33 -16.14 -9.51
C SER A 259 15.92 -16.94 -10.75
N GLU A 260 16.54 -18.09 -10.98
CA GLU A 260 16.20 -19.02 -12.07
C GLU A 260 14.83 -19.72 -11.90
N ASP A 261 14.34 -19.78 -10.66
CA ASP A 261 13.05 -20.39 -10.33
C ASP A 261 11.90 -19.37 -10.32
N THR A 262 12.20 -18.11 -10.55
CA THR A 262 11.21 -17.03 -10.61
C THR A 262 11.08 -16.50 -12.04
N VAL A 263 9.91 -15.94 -12.35
CA VAL A 263 9.60 -15.41 -13.68
C VAL A 263 9.46 -13.89 -13.59
N SER A 264 10.30 -13.19 -14.35
CA SER A 264 10.25 -11.72 -14.41
C SER A 264 8.99 -11.21 -15.10
N MET A 265 8.52 -10.03 -14.68
CA MET A 265 7.48 -9.31 -15.39
C MET A 265 7.93 -8.98 -16.82
N LYS A 266 7.01 -8.63 -17.69
CA LYS A 266 7.32 -8.19 -19.05
C LYS A 266 7.93 -6.81 -19.08
N THR A 267 7.45 -5.91 -18.23
CA THR A 267 7.82 -4.50 -18.22
C THR A 267 8.52 -4.12 -16.93
N LYS A 268 9.62 -3.39 -17.05
CA LYS A 268 10.27 -2.74 -15.91
C LYS A 268 9.33 -1.65 -15.38
N ARG A 269 9.05 -1.70 -14.08
CA ARG A 269 8.14 -0.71 -13.46
C ARG A 269 8.43 -0.52 -11.99
N ALA A 270 8.13 0.69 -11.53
CA ALA A 270 8.17 1.09 -10.12
C ALA A 270 6.93 1.91 -9.80
N ASP A 271 6.57 1.98 -8.51
CA ASP A 271 5.46 2.81 -8.03
C ASP A 271 4.13 2.51 -8.75
N PHE A 272 3.84 1.24 -8.88
CA PHE A 272 2.69 0.70 -9.60
C PHE A 272 1.67 0.10 -8.63
N ALA A 273 0.45 -0.08 -9.12
CA ALA A 273 -0.58 -0.82 -8.43
C ALA A 273 -0.29 -2.33 -8.49
N ALA A 274 -0.43 -3.02 -7.37
CA ALA A 274 -0.26 -4.47 -7.32
C ALA A 274 -1.32 -5.11 -6.42
N ALA A 275 -1.88 -6.23 -6.85
CA ALA A 275 -2.89 -6.97 -6.10
C ALA A 275 -2.95 -8.42 -6.55
N ILE A 276 -3.57 -9.26 -5.73
CA ILE A 276 -3.95 -10.63 -6.13
C ILE A 276 -5.44 -10.66 -6.43
N ILE A 277 -5.78 -11.00 -7.66
CA ILE A 277 -7.15 -11.11 -8.13
C ILE A 277 -7.37 -12.53 -8.66
N ARG A 278 -8.25 -13.26 -8.03
CA ARG A 278 -8.60 -14.64 -8.39
C ARG A 278 -7.37 -15.55 -8.61
N GLY A 279 -6.40 -15.45 -7.72
CA GLY A 279 -5.17 -16.26 -7.76
C GLY A 279 -4.09 -15.76 -8.72
N ARG A 280 -4.28 -14.62 -9.37
CA ARG A 280 -3.26 -14.02 -10.23
C ARG A 280 -2.68 -12.76 -9.59
N MET A 281 -1.36 -12.65 -9.58
CA MET A 281 -0.70 -11.38 -9.27
C MET A 281 -0.91 -10.44 -10.45
N VAL A 282 -1.50 -9.28 -10.18
CA VAL A 282 -1.78 -8.23 -11.17
C VAL A 282 -0.95 -7.00 -10.84
N VAL A 283 -0.28 -6.44 -11.84
CA VAL A 283 0.45 -5.17 -11.71
C VAL A 283 -0.05 -4.20 -12.78
N ALA A 284 -0.29 -2.95 -12.39
CA ALA A 284 -0.90 -1.95 -13.25
C ALA A 284 -0.20 -0.60 -13.13
N GLY A 285 0.14 -0.02 -14.27
CA GLY A 285 0.72 1.32 -14.34
C GLY A 285 2.11 1.45 -13.75
N GLY A 286 2.38 2.58 -13.12
CA GLY A 286 3.65 2.94 -12.51
C GLY A 286 4.56 3.72 -13.42
N LEU A 287 5.82 3.84 -13.00
CA LEU A 287 6.90 4.46 -13.78
C LEU A 287 7.65 3.40 -14.56
N GLY A 288 7.87 3.64 -15.84
CA GLY A 288 8.66 2.78 -16.72
C GLY A 288 10.11 3.19 -16.80
N HIS A 289 10.90 2.41 -17.57
CA HIS A 289 12.32 2.65 -17.77
C HIS A 289 12.62 3.99 -18.46
N GLN A 290 11.76 4.41 -19.36
CA GLN A 290 11.76 5.77 -19.89
C GLN A 290 11.00 6.69 -18.91
N PRO A 291 11.26 8.00 -18.86
CA PRO A 291 10.55 8.90 -17.95
C PRO A 291 9.10 9.08 -18.39
N SER A 292 8.37 7.99 -18.45
CA SER A 292 6.97 7.93 -18.85
C SER A 292 6.17 7.15 -17.82
N VAL A 293 4.95 7.61 -17.58
CA VAL A 293 3.97 6.95 -16.75
C VAL A 293 3.26 5.88 -17.57
N LEU A 294 3.09 4.70 -17.00
CA LEU A 294 2.54 3.55 -17.70
C LEU A 294 1.03 3.44 -17.51
N ASP A 295 0.34 2.96 -18.56
CA ASP A 295 -1.02 2.47 -18.50
C ASP A 295 -1.10 0.95 -18.60
N THR A 296 0.03 0.30 -18.93
CA THR A 296 0.10 -1.14 -19.19
C THR A 296 -0.16 -1.96 -17.92
N VAL A 297 -0.78 -3.11 -18.12
CA VAL A 297 -1.19 -4.04 -17.08
C VAL A 297 -0.76 -5.44 -17.46
N GLU A 298 -0.24 -6.19 -16.51
CA GLU A 298 0.10 -7.60 -16.71
C GLU A 298 -0.27 -8.43 -15.51
N ALA A 299 -0.51 -9.72 -15.73
CA ALA A 299 -0.88 -10.65 -14.69
C ALA A 299 -0.09 -11.95 -14.80
N PHE A 300 0.37 -12.46 -13.66
CA PHE A 300 1.07 -13.74 -13.59
C PHE A 300 0.08 -14.90 -13.58
N HIS A 301 0.30 -15.85 -14.48
CA HIS A 301 -0.47 -17.10 -14.51
C HIS A 301 0.30 -18.18 -13.76
N PRO A 302 -0.18 -18.64 -12.58
CA PRO A 302 0.61 -19.53 -11.73
C PRO A 302 0.84 -20.91 -12.34
N GLU A 303 -0.13 -21.46 -13.08
CA GLU A 303 -0.01 -22.80 -13.70
C GLU A 303 0.88 -22.77 -14.94
N LYS A 304 0.72 -21.76 -15.80
CA LYS A 304 1.54 -21.58 -17.01
C LYS A 304 2.91 -20.98 -16.70
N ARG A 305 3.11 -20.45 -15.49
CA ARG A 305 4.32 -19.80 -15.03
C ARG A 305 4.81 -18.72 -15.99
N LYS A 306 3.91 -17.84 -16.37
CA LYS A 306 4.24 -16.70 -17.24
C LYS A 306 3.41 -15.48 -16.91
N TRP A 307 3.97 -14.30 -17.21
CA TRP A 307 3.25 -13.04 -17.18
C TRP A 307 2.55 -12.83 -18.52
N GLU A 308 1.30 -12.42 -18.46
CA GLU A 308 0.46 -12.14 -19.62
C GLU A 308 -0.01 -10.70 -19.58
N SER A 309 0.00 -10.02 -20.73
CA SER A 309 -0.53 -8.67 -20.84
C SER A 309 -2.05 -8.69 -20.73
N LEU A 310 -2.58 -7.79 -19.90
CA LEU A 310 -4.00 -7.49 -19.83
C LEU A 310 -4.31 -6.21 -20.60
N ALA A 311 -5.59 -5.88 -20.77
CA ALA A 311 -5.99 -4.59 -21.30
C ALA A 311 -5.42 -3.46 -20.44
N PRO A 312 -4.94 -2.36 -21.05
CA PRO A 312 -4.38 -1.24 -20.30
C PRO A 312 -5.47 -0.45 -19.56
N MET A 313 -5.03 0.30 -18.53
CA MET A 313 -5.89 1.32 -17.92
C MET A 313 -6.21 2.42 -18.93
N ALA A 314 -7.35 3.09 -18.75
CA ALA A 314 -7.71 4.25 -19.57
C ALA A 314 -6.77 5.43 -19.32
N THR A 315 -6.24 5.57 -18.09
CA THR A 315 -5.37 6.68 -17.69
C THR A 315 -4.03 6.17 -17.17
N PRO A 316 -2.91 6.56 -17.83
CA PRO A 316 -1.57 6.23 -17.30
C PRO A 316 -1.35 6.90 -15.94
N ARG A 317 -0.79 6.17 -14.96
CA ARG A 317 -0.60 6.69 -13.60
C ARG A 317 0.47 5.93 -12.84
N CYS A 318 1.17 6.67 -11.98
CA CYS A 318 1.97 6.10 -10.89
C CYS A 318 1.47 6.65 -9.55
N SER A 319 1.98 6.15 -8.45
CA SER A 319 1.62 6.58 -7.09
C SER A 319 0.11 6.57 -6.81
N ALA A 320 -0.65 5.75 -7.51
CA ALA A 320 -2.07 5.59 -7.24
C ALA A 320 -2.28 4.82 -5.95
N SER A 321 -3.35 5.13 -5.24
CA SER A 321 -3.81 4.32 -4.13
C SER A 321 -4.65 3.16 -4.66
N THR A 322 -4.47 1.98 -4.07
CA THR A 322 -5.11 0.75 -4.54
C THR A 322 -5.74 -0.01 -3.39
N ILE A 323 -6.85 -0.66 -3.68
CA ILE A 323 -7.53 -1.53 -2.73
C ILE A 323 -8.25 -2.64 -3.49
N VAL A 324 -8.35 -3.80 -2.88
CA VAL A 324 -9.13 -4.92 -3.40
C VAL A 324 -10.41 -5.04 -2.59
N ILE A 325 -11.55 -4.97 -3.28
CA ILE A 325 -12.86 -5.15 -2.68
C ILE A 325 -13.62 -6.20 -3.51
N ARG A 326 -14.00 -7.31 -2.88
CA ARG A 326 -14.76 -8.41 -3.53
C ARG A 326 -14.13 -8.89 -4.83
N ASP A 327 -12.83 -9.23 -4.77
CA ASP A 327 -12.03 -9.69 -5.91
C ASP A 327 -11.94 -8.69 -7.08
N ARG A 328 -12.09 -7.40 -6.80
CA ARG A 328 -11.94 -6.33 -7.77
C ARG A 328 -10.84 -5.38 -7.32
N LEU A 329 -10.00 -4.98 -8.25
CA LEU A 329 -8.93 -4.03 -7.98
C LEU A 329 -9.40 -2.62 -8.33
N LEU A 330 -9.43 -1.74 -7.33
CA LEU A 330 -9.71 -0.33 -7.52
C LEU A 330 -8.41 0.45 -7.51
N VAL A 331 -8.21 1.27 -8.54
CA VAL A 331 -7.04 2.13 -8.70
C VAL A 331 -7.53 3.58 -8.69
N VAL A 332 -7.13 4.35 -7.70
CA VAL A 332 -7.71 5.65 -7.37
C VAL A 332 -6.64 6.72 -7.34
N GLY A 333 -6.83 7.77 -8.13
CA GLY A 333 -5.92 8.92 -8.15
C GLY A 333 -4.53 8.58 -8.69
N GLY A 334 -3.52 9.13 -8.05
CA GLY A 334 -2.13 9.00 -8.45
C GLY A 334 -1.63 10.22 -9.21
N VAL A 335 -0.61 10.02 -10.04
CA VAL A 335 0.08 11.11 -10.75
C VAL A 335 0.33 10.74 -12.21
N ASN A 336 0.07 11.70 -13.09
CA ASN A 336 0.58 11.76 -14.45
C ASN A 336 0.88 13.22 -14.76
N GLN A 337 2.09 13.70 -14.43
CA GLN A 337 2.54 15.10 -14.42
C GLN A 337 1.85 15.95 -13.33
N ILE A 338 0.55 15.79 -13.16
CA ILE A 338 -0.26 16.40 -12.10
C ILE A 338 -1.04 15.31 -11.34
N PRO A 339 -1.54 15.59 -10.13
CA PRO A 339 -2.41 14.66 -9.44
C PRO A 339 -3.64 14.29 -10.28
N SER A 340 -3.93 13.01 -10.35
CA SER A 340 -4.99 12.46 -11.19
C SER A 340 -6.31 12.38 -10.43
N SER A 341 -7.41 12.62 -11.13
CA SER A 341 -8.78 12.38 -10.65
C SER A 341 -9.34 11.03 -11.14
N ALA A 342 -8.54 10.21 -11.81
CA ALA A 342 -8.99 8.95 -12.39
C ALA A 342 -9.34 7.92 -11.30
N HIS A 343 -10.37 7.15 -11.56
CA HIS A 343 -10.83 6.05 -10.75
C HIS A 343 -11.27 4.91 -11.66
N GLU A 344 -10.59 3.79 -11.57
CA GLU A 344 -10.82 2.64 -12.44
C GLU A 344 -10.89 1.36 -11.64
N ILE A 345 -11.70 0.42 -12.11
CA ILE A 345 -11.85 -0.89 -11.49
C ILE A 345 -11.50 -2.00 -12.50
N LEU A 346 -10.66 -2.94 -12.04
CA LEU A 346 -10.37 -4.17 -12.76
C LEU A 346 -11.16 -5.31 -12.15
N TYR A 347 -11.86 -6.06 -12.97
CA TYR A 347 -12.66 -7.20 -12.55
C TYR A 347 -12.60 -8.34 -13.57
N VAL A 348 -12.94 -9.53 -13.12
CA VAL A 348 -13.11 -10.70 -13.98
C VAL A 348 -14.59 -10.81 -14.32
N LYS A 349 -14.89 -10.87 -15.62
CA LYS A 349 -16.26 -11.08 -16.08
C LYS A 349 -16.67 -12.52 -15.73
N GLU A 350 -17.74 -12.67 -14.99
CA GLU A 350 -18.34 -13.98 -14.76
C GLU A 350 -19.01 -14.43 -16.05
N GLU A 351 -18.68 -15.64 -16.52
CA GLU A 351 -19.48 -16.27 -17.56
C GLU A 351 -20.88 -16.50 -16.98
N GLU A 352 -21.89 -15.92 -17.61
CA GLU A 352 -23.26 -16.29 -17.37
C GLU A 352 -23.36 -17.79 -17.71
N ILE A 353 -23.54 -18.61 -16.70
CA ILE A 353 -23.87 -20.02 -16.91
C ILE A 353 -25.28 -20.02 -17.54
N LEU A 354 -25.32 -20.23 -18.84
CA LEU A 354 -26.54 -20.46 -19.61
C LEU A 354 -27.26 -21.73 -19.12
#